data_68d95ac789ccf5c24a3f41b0090fede5
#
_entry.id   68d95ac789ccf5c24a3f41b0090fede5
#
_cell.length_a   1.000
_cell.length_b   1.000
_cell.length_c   1.000
_cell.angle_alpha   90.00
_cell.angle_beta   90.00
_cell.angle_gamma   90.00
#
_symmetry.space_group_name_H-M   'P 1'
#
loop_
_entity.id
_entity.type
_entity.pdbx_description
1 polymer ?
#
loop_
_entity_poly.entity_id
_entity_poly.type
_entity_poly.pdbx_seq_one_letter_code
_entity_poly.pdbx_strand_id
1 'polypeptide(L)'
;MSIQNEANAVQKWDSCLYSAEEEREFLKTALYPALKKHGLDKIEIYIWDHNKERLYERAVETIDSETEKMITGMAFHWYSGDHFEEMELVRKRFPGLKLILSESCLEYCKFRSDDVTEGVFSLLHELIG
;
A
#
# COMPACT_ATOMS: atom_id res chain seq x y z
N MET A 1 -3.11 3.95 -9.54
CA MET A 1 -1.90 3.14 -9.75
C MET A 1 -1.06 3.12 -8.49
N SER A 2 -0.35 2.04 -8.20
CA SER A 2 0.69 1.98 -7.16
C SER A 2 2.04 2.36 -7.76
N ILE A 3 2.94 2.93 -6.94
CA ILE A 3 4.31 3.25 -7.37
C ILE A 3 5.14 1.99 -7.47
N GLN A 4 5.11 1.15 -6.45
CA GLN A 4 5.85 -0.10 -6.37
C GLN A 4 5.09 -1.10 -5.50
N ASN A 5 4.85 -2.29 -6.03
CA ASN A 5 4.32 -3.41 -5.25
C ASN A 5 5.38 -3.93 -4.29
N GLU A 6 5.01 -4.06 -3.02
CA GLU A 6 5.87 -4.61 -1.95
C GLU A 6 7.25 -3.95 -1.88
N ALA A 7 7.27 -2.63 -1.83
CA ALA A 7 8.49 -1.81 -1.87
C ALA A 7 9.56 -2.16 -0.81
N ASN A 8 9.21 -2.92 0.21
CA ASN A 8 10.13 -3.30 1.30
C ASN A 8 10.44 -4.80 1.33
N ALA A 9 10.19 -5.54 0.25
CA ALA A 9 10.43 -6.98 0.18
C ALA A 9 11.31 -7.37 -1.00
N VAL A 10 12.18 -8.35 -0.76
CA VAL A 10 12.92 -9.08 -1.83
C VAL A 10 12.16 -10.37 -2.10
N GLN A 11 11.56 -10.49 -3.26
CA GLN A 11 10.75 -11.62 -3.68
C GLN A 11 11.55 -12.61 -4.54
N LYS A 12 10.95 -13.79 -4.82
CA LYS A 12 11.50 -14.78 -5.75
C LYS A 12 11.28 -14.41 -7.22
N TRP A 13 10.43 -13.43 -7.48
CA TRP A 13 10.13 -12.81 -8.78
C TRP A 13 10.72 -11.41 -8.84
N ASP A 14 10.55 -10.76 -9.99
CA ASP A 14 11.02 -9.38 -10.19
C ASP A 14 10.46 -8.47 -9.08
N SER A 15 11.37 -7.86 -8.33
CA SER A 15 11.06 -6.98 -7.22
C SER A 15 12.02 -5.80 -7.18
N CYS A 16 11.60 -4.69 -6.58
CA CYS A 16 12.43 -3.52 -6.43
C CYS A 16 12.23 -2.94 -5.03
N LEU A 17 13.33 -2.82 -4.29
CA LEU A 17 13.30 -2.16 -2.99
C LEU A 17 13.26 -0.66 -3.18
N TYR A 18 12.33 -0.02 -2.47
CA TYR A 18 12.25 1.42 -2.32
C TYR A 18 12.25 1.79 -0.83
N SER A 19 13.19 2.59 -0.40
CA SER A 19 13.05 3.30 0.88
C SER A 19 11.92 4.34 0.77
N ALA A 20 11.46 4.85 1.89
CA ALA A 20 10.46 5.92 1.90
C ALA A 20 10.95 7.18 1.19
N GLU A 21 12.24 7.49 1.34
CA GLU A 21 12.88 8.63 0.68
C GLU A 21 12.97 8.43 -0.83
N GLU A 22 13.37 7.25 -1.30
CA GLU A 22 13.45 6.95 -2.73
C GLU A 22 12.07 6.96 -3.39
N GLU A 23 11.04 6.41 -2.72
CA GLU A 23 9.66 6.46 -3.22
C GLU A 23 9.17 7.91 -3.32
N ARG A 24 9.42 8.72 -2.29
CA ARG A 24 9.10 10.16 -2.27
C ARG A 24 9.81 10.91 -3.39
N GLU A 25 11.10 10.70 -3.54
CA GLU A 25 11.92 11.38 -4.55
C GLU A 25 11.47 11.00 -5.97
N PHE A 26 11.24 9.72 -6.22
CA PHE A 26 10.73 9.24 -7.50
C PHE A 26 9.37 9.86 -7.84
N LEU A 27 8.46 9.91 -6.85
CA LEU A 27 7.16 10.56 -7.04
C LEU A 27 7.29 12.03 -7.43
N LYS A 28 8.15 12.79 -6.73
CA LYS A 28 8.31 14.24 -6.90
C LYS A 28 9.04 14.61 -8.19
N THR A 29 10.10 13.89 -8.53
CA THR A 29 11.02 14.28 -9.60
C THR A 29 10.77 13.59 -10.93
N ALA A 30 10.15 12.43 -10.92
CA ALA A 30 9.94 11.63 -12.13
C ALA A 30 8.45 11.37 -12.43
N LEU A 31 7.75 10.64 -11.54
CA LEU A 31 6.41 10.14 -11.86
C LEU A 31 5.38 11.25 -12.01
N TYR A 32 5.19 12.08 -10.98
CA TYR A 32 4.15 13.11 -11.01
C TYR A 32 4.37 14.16 -12.11
N PRO A 33 5.60 14.68 -12.34
CA PRO A 33 5.86 15.56 -13.48
C PRO A 33 5.59 14.91 -14.83
N ALA A 34 5.95 13.63 -15.00
CA ALA A 34 5.68 12.89 -16.23
C ALA A 34 4.17 12.74 -16.49
N LEU A 35 3.40 12.36 -15.47
CA LEU A 35 1.93 12.26 -15.59
C LEU A 35 1.31 13.62 -15.98
N LYS A 36 1.71 14.69 -15.34
CA LYS A 36 1.23 16.06 -15.69
C LYS A 36 1.58 16.42 -17.12
N LYS A 37 2.82 16.18 -17.56
CA LYS A 37 3.27 16.47 -18.92
C LYS A 37 2.41 15.77 -19.98
N HIS A 38 1.91 14.58 -19.65
CA HIS A 38 1.10 13.77 -20.58
C HIS A 38 -0.41 13.89 -20.36
N GLY A 39 -0.87 14.83 -19.52
CA GLY A 39 -2.29 15.04 -19.24
C GLY A 39 -2.95 13.91 -18.44
N LEU A 40 -2.16 13.16 -17.66
CA LEU A 40 -2.55 12.00 -16.85
C LEU A 40 -2.59 12.34 -15.35
N ASP A 41 -2.65 13.62 -15.01
CA ASP A 41 -2.66 14.14 -13.64
C ASP A 41 -3.91 13.77 -12.81
N LYS A 42 -4.91 13.18 -13.46
CA LYS A 42 -6.11 12.63 -12.79
C LYS A 42 -5.98 11.18 -12.36
N ILE A 43 -4.87 10.50 -12.68
CA ILE A 43 -4.64 9.12 -12.23
C ILE A 43 -4.44 9.14 -10.72
N GLU A 44 -5.23 8.30 -10.03
CA GLU A 44 -5.07 8.09 -8.60
C GLU A 44 -3.74 7.36 -8.32
N ILE A 45 -2.89 7.96 -7.49
CA ILE A 45 -1.58 7.44 -7.11
C ILE A 45 -1.64 6.96 -5.66
N TYR A 46 -1.17 5.74 -5.41
CA TYR A 46 -1.06 5.13 -4.11
C TYR A 46 0.39 4.76 -3.82
N ILE A 47 0.82 5.02 -2.60
CA ILE A 47 2.15 4.68 -2.08
C ILE A 47 2.08 3.44 -1.19
N TRP A 48 3.22 2.89 -0.83
CA TRP A 48 3.45 1.74 0.03
C TRP A 48 3.13 0.41 -0.65
N ASP A 49 1.86 0.11 -0.88
CA ASP A 49 1.39 -1.12 -1.54
C ASP A 49 2.06 -2.39 -0.97
N HIS A 50 2.01 -2.52 0.36
CA HIS A 50 2.63 -3.58 1.13
C HIS A 50 1.82 -3.85 2.41
N ASN A 51 2.30 -4.75 3.27
CA ASN A 51 1.61 -5.17 4.46
C ASN A 51 1.32 -4.05 5.47
N LYS A 52 0.28 -4.25 6.30
CA LYS A 52 -0.24 -3.25 7.23
C LYS A 52 0.72 -2.87 8.37
N GLU A 53 1.58 -3.79 8.84
CA GLU A 53 2.36 -3.64 10.09
C GLU A 53 3.26 -2.39 10.15
N ARG A 54 3.56 -1.79 9.00
CA ARG A 54 4.40 -0.58 8.91
C ARG A 54 3.71 0.57 8.17
N LEU A 55 2.39 0.53 8.07
CA LEU A 55 1.64 1.48 7.26
C LEU A 55 1.82 2.92 7.75
N TYR A 56 1.71 3.14 9.07
CA TYR A 56 1.86 4.48 9.64
C TYR A 56 3.31 4.99 9.59
N GLU A 57 4.27 4.13 9.92
CA GLU A 57 5.69 4.46 9.81
C GLU A 57 6.00 4.93 8.39
N ARG A 58 5.61 4.14 7.39
CA ARG A 58 5.82 4.48 5.98
C ARG A 58 5.11 5.78 5.58
N ALA A 59 3.89 6.00 6.08
CA ALA A 59 3.16 7.24 5.82
C ALA A 59 3.94 8.46 6.28
N VAL A 60 4.42 8.47 7.52
CA VAL A 60 5.14 9.64 8.08
C VAL A 60 6.51 9.85 7.46
N GLU A 61 7.14 8.79 6.97
CA GLU A 61 8.43 8.88 6.29
C GLU A 61 8.31 9.36 4.84
N THR A 62 7.26 8.95 4.12
CA THR A 62 7.08 9.24 2.69
C THR A 62 6.33 10.56 2.45
N ILE A 63 5.36 10.90 3.32
CA ILE A 63 4.43 12.00 3.07
C ILE A 63 4.95 13.30 3.67
N ASP A 64 5.22 14.27 2.82
CA ASP A 64 5.46 15.66 3.16
C ASP A 64 4.37 16.57 2.56
N SER A 65 4.44 17.88 2.79
CA SER A 65 3.46 18.86 2.33
C SER A 65 3.32 18.97 0.79
N GLU A 66 4.29 18.43 0.05
CA GLU A 66 4.26 18.39 -1.42
C GLU A 66 3.64 17.07 -1.88
N THR A 67 4.16 15.93 -1.39
CA THR A 67 3.72 14.60 -1.80
C THR A 67 2.29 14.32 -1.39
N GLU A 68 1.81 14.87 -0.28
CA GLU A 68 0.39 14.79 0.13
C GLU A 68 -0.57 15.29 -0.96
N LYS A 69 -0.13 16.25 -1.78
CA LYS A 69 -0.92 16.80 -2.90
C LYS A 69 -0.80 16.01 -4.20
N MET A 70 0.15 15.10 -4.27
CA MET A 70 0.44 14.30 -5.46
C MET A 70 -0.18 12.91 -5.39
N ILE A 71 -0.48 12.42 -4.18
CA ILE A 71 -1.03 11.09 -3.95
C ILE A 71 -2.52 11.14 -3.64
N THR A 72 -3.19 10.05 -3.90
CA THR A 72 -4.60 9.83 -3.52
C THR A 72 -4.70 9.14 -2.17
N GLY A 73 -3.72 8.30 -1.85
CA GLY A 73 -3.73 7.54 -0.63
C GLY A 73 -2.63 6.50 -0.51
N MET A 74 -2.88 5.54 0.36
CA MET A 74 -2.00 4.39 0.57
C MET A 74 -2.72 3.10 0.21
N ALA A 75 -1.99 2.20 -0.43
CA ALA A 75 -2.42 0.84 -0.67
C ALA A 75 -1.79 -0.08 0.38
N PHE A 76 -2.51 -1.12 0.78
CA PHE A 76 -2.00 -2.09 1.75
C PHE A 76 -2.43 -3.52 1.42
N HIS A 77 -1.67 -4.48 1.97
CA HIS A 77 -1.90 -5.92 1.89
C HIS A 77 -2.24 -6.50 3.27
N TRP A 78 -2.80 -7.70 3.31
CA TRP A 78 -3.27 -8.34 4.55
C TRP A 78 -2.31 -9.37 5.16
N TYR A 79 -1.16 -9.64 4.54
CA TYR A 79 -0.35 -10.84 4.83
C TYR A 79 0.41 -10.81 6.16
N SER A 80 0.48 -9.66 6.84
CA SER A 80 1.17 -9.53 8.14
C SER A 80 0.28 -9.69 9.37
N GLY A 81 -1.03 -9.86 9.19
CA GLY A 81 -2.00 -9.91 10.28
C GLY A 81 -2.83 -8.63 10.41
N ASP A 82 -3.47 -8.45 11.56
CA ASP A 82 -4.54 -7.46 11.75
C ASP A 82 -4.06 -6.01 11.61
N HIS A 83 -3.19 -5.55 12.49
CA HIS A 83 -2.59 -4.21 12.47
C HIS A 83 -3.57 -3.07 12.07
N PHE A 84 -4.85 -3.18 12.47
CA PHE A 84 -5.89 -2.20 12.14
C PHE A 84 -5.60 -0.82 12.77
N GLU A 85 -4.90 -0.82 13.88
CA GLU A 85 -4.42 0.40 14.55
C GLU A 85 -3.53 1.26 13.65
N GLU A 86 -2.75 0.66 12.77
CA GLU A 86 -1.89 1.37 11.82
C GLU A 86 -2.74 2.20 10.84
N MET A 87 -3.85 1.64 10.36
CA MET A 87 -4.78 2.34 9.48
C MET A 87 -5.47 3.49 10.20
N GLU A 88 -5.84 3.29 11.48
CA GLU A 88 -6.44 4.34 12.30
C GLU A 88 -5.46 5.50 12.53
N LEU A 89 -4.18 5.22 12.79
CA LEU A 89 -3.13 6.23 12.93
C LEU A 89 -2.94 7.03 11.64
N VAL A 90 -2.91 6.36 10.48
CA VAL A 90 -2.83 7.04 9.18
C VAL A 90 -4.04 7.95 8.96
N ARG A 91 -5.26 7.46 9.20
CA ARG A 91 -6.49 8.26 9.05
C ARG A 91 -6.53 9.48 9.97
N LYS A 92 -6.04 9.35 11.20
CA LYS A 92 -5.93 10.48 12.13
C LYS A 92 -4.90 11.52 11.67
N ARG A 93 -3.77 11.07 11.16
CA ARG A 93 -2.67 11.94 10.76
C ARG A 93 -2.89 12.59 9.39
N PHE A 94 -3.51 11.87 8.46
CA PHE A 94 -3.74 12.25 7.06
C PHE A 94 -5.20 12.02 6.66
N PRO A 95 -6.15 12.77 7.21
CA PRO A 95 -7.60 12.50 7.05
C PRO A 95 -8.11 12.64 5.62
N GLY A 96 -7.34 13.28 4.74
CA GLY A 96 -7.67 13.43 3.31
C GLY A 96 -7.28 12.25 2.43
N LEU A 97 -6.47 11.32 2.94
CA LEU A 97 -5.99 10.20 2.14
C LEU A 97 -6.95 9.01 2.15
N LYS A 98 -7.06 8.35 1.01
CA LYS A 98 -7.74 7.06 0.89
C LYS A 98 -6.82 5.93 1.39
N LEU A 99 -7.42 4.91 2.00
CA LEU A 99 -6.78 3.63 2.27
C LEU A 99 -7.48 2.56 1.44
N ILE A 100 -6.72 1.77 0.70
CA ILE A 100 -7.25 0.68 -0.11
C ILE A 100 -6.54 -0.63 0.19
N LEU A 101 -7.32 -1.69 0.37
CA LEU A 101 -6.80 -3.06 0.34
C LEU A 101 -6.57 -3.44 -1.13
N SER A 102 -5.32 -3.38 -1.58
CA SER A 102 -4.94 -3.62 -2.97
C SER A 102 -4.67 -5.09 -3.27
N GLU A 103 -4.27 -5.84 -2.25
CA GLU A 103 -3.96 -7.25 -2.40
C GLU A 103 -4.38 -8.05 -1.17
N SER A 104 -5.16 -9.11 -1.42
CA SER A 104 -5.70 -10.02 -0.41
C SER A 104 -5.90 -11.43 -0.98
N CYS A 105 -4.83 -12.01 -1.54
CA CYS A 105 -4.87 -13.33 -2.13
C CYS A 105 -4.87 -14.43 -1.05
N LEU A 106 -5.72 -15.43 -1.22
CA LEU A 106 -5.63 -16.65 -0.44
C LEU A 106 -4.44 -17.48 -0.94
N GLU A 107 -3.43 -17.64 -0.10
CA GLU A 107 -2.26 -18.47 -0.43
C GLU A 107 -2.61 -19.95 -0.23
N TYR A 108 -3.31 -20.54 -1.18
CA TYR A 108 -3.74 -21.95 -1.13
C TYR A 108 -2.62 -22.95 -0.88
N CYS A 109 -1.37 -22.59 -1.17
CA CYS A 109 -0.22 -23.43 -0.85
C CYS A 109 0.06 -23.58 0.66
N LYS A 110 -0.49 -22.71 1.49
CA LYS A 110 -0.40 -22.74 2.96
C LYS A 110 -1.56 -23.52 3.58
N PHE A 111 -2.66 -23.70 2.86
CA PHE A 111 -3.84 -24.42 3.31
C PHE A 111 -3.82 -25.85 2.75
N ARG A 112 -4.26 -26.83 3.53
CA ARG A 112 -4.53 -28.15 2.99
C ARG A 112 -5.66 -28.02 1.97
N SER A 113 -5.56 -28.72 0.85
CA SER A 113 -6.39 -28.57 -0.35
C SER A 113 -7.91 -28.75 -0.17
N ASP A 114 -8.34 -29.14 1.00
CA ASP A 114 -9.73 -29.44 1.39
C ASP A 114 -10.34 -28.43 2.36
N ASP A 115 -9.59 -27.45 2.87
CA ASP A 115 -10.10 -26.46 3.83
C ASP A 115 -10.18 -25.05 3.25
N VAL A 116 -11.17 -24.83 2.43
CA VAL A 116 -11.53 -23.49 1.91
C VAL A 116 -12.11 -22.60 3.02
N THR A 117 -12.55 -23.20 4.12
CA THR A 117 -13.27 -22.53 5.20
C THR A 117 -12.37 -21.53 5.92
N GLU A 118 -11.12 -21.91 6.20
CA GLU A 118 -10.15 -21.03 6.88
C GLU A 118 -9.82 -19.78 6.06
N GLY A 119 -9.68 -19.94 4.74
CA GLY A 119 -9.47 -18.82 3.83
C GLY A 119 -10.65 -17.85 3.76
N VAL A 120 -11.88 -18.38 3.79
CA VAL A 120 -13.11 -17.57 3.82
C VAL A 120 -13.22 -16.79 5.13
N PHE A 121 -12.90 -17.42 6.27
CA PHE A 121 -12.90 -16.74 7.56
C PHE A 121 -11.85 -15.62 7.63
N SER A 122 -10.65 -15.84 7.10
CA SER A 122 -9.61 -14.81 7.04
C SER A 122 -10.06 -13.61 6.19
N LEU A 123 -10.67 -13.87 5.03
CA LEU A 123 -11.22 -12.79 4.19
C LEU A 123 -12.34 -12.02 4.88
N LEU A 124 -13.25 -12.72 5.56
CA LEU A 124 -14.34 -12.08 6.31
C LEU A 124 -13.80 -11.22 7.46
N HIS A 125 -12.79 -11.70 8.16
CA HIS A 125 -12.13 -10.95 9.24
C HIS A 125 -11.56 -9.62 8.73
N GLU A 126 -10.86 -9.63 7.62
CA GLU A 126 -10.31 -8.41 6.99
C GLU A 126 -11.40 -7.43 6.50
N LEU A 127 -12.56 -7.93 6.12
CA LEU A 127 -13.66 -7.08 5.64
C LEU A 127 -14.47 -6.43 6.78
N ILE A 128 -14.40 -6.98 7.99
CA ILE A 128 -15.20 -6.54 9.14
C ILE A 128 -14.37 -5.68 10.10
N GLY A 129 -13.04 -5.93 10.20
CA GLY A 129 -12.11 -5.20 11.06
C GLY A 129 -11.84 -3.81 10.53
#